data_d2e93c06923522c0431eeb1f21ebcfda
#
_entry.id   d2e93c06923522c0431eeb1f21ebcfda
#
_cell.length_a   1.000
_cell.length_b   1.000
_cell.length_c   1.000
_cell.angle_alpha   90.00
_cell.angle_beta   90.00
_cell.angle_gamma   90.00
#
_symmetry.space_group_name_H-M   'P 1'
#
loop_
_entity.id
_entity.type
_entity.pdbx_description
1 polymer ?
#
loop_
_entity_poly.entity_id
_entity_poly.type
_entity_poly.pdbx_seq_one_letter_code
_entity_poly.pdbx_strand_id
1 'polypeptide(L)'
;MKLALLEVFDWLELKAPVFRRAHHGVQKARGRLALAGCDVGANVLVHGELQLERRGRVIVGERCVFVGGPFPSAFRVERGAIMEIGARCYFNYGASFEVHESIVVGPRCMFGSYVRVWDERGAPVVFGKDVWVAHGAVIHPGVTIGDGAVVSAGSVVTHDVPAGMLAIGNPARMMSQRLCTGGAHV
;
A
#
# COMPACT_ATOMS: atom_id res chain seq x y z
N MET A 1 11.32 7.49 13.55
CA MET A 1 10.52 6.65 12.63
C MET A 1 10.09 7.38 11.35
N LYS A 2 9.72 8.67 11.39
CA LYS A 2 9.47 9.48 10.16
C LYS A 2 10.69 9.62 9.25
N LEU A 3 11.92 9.66 9.79
CA LEU A 3 13.16 9.70 9.00
C LEU A 3 13.42 8.40 8.23
N ALA A 4 13.09 7.23 8.79
CA ALA A 4 13.34 5.94 8.14
C ALA A 4 12.46 5.70 6.88
N LEU A 5 11.25 6.27 6.85
CA LEU A 5 10.35 6.17 5.68
C LEU A 5 10.84 7.03 4.51
N LEU A 6 11.36 8.24 4.80
CA LEU A 6 11.97 9.11 3.79
C LEU A 6 13.28 8.51 3.25
N GLU A 7 14.12 7.92 4.12
CA GLU A 7 15.37 7.28 3.73
C GLU A 7 15.17 6.04 2.86
N VAL A 8 14.10 5.27 3.02
CA VAL A 8 13.80 4.11 2.14
C VAL A 8 13.46 4.59 0.72
N PHE A 9 12.73 5.69 0.57
CA PHE A 9 12.46 6.28 -0.74
C PHE A 9 13.74 6.86 -1.36
N ASP A 10 14.55 7.56 -0.60
CA ASP A 10 15.84 8.12 -1.05
C ASP A 10 16.88 7.03 -1.34
N TRP A 11 16.90 5.93 -0.56
CA TRP A 11 17.79 4.80 -0.77
C TRP A 11 17.49 4.04 -2.07
N LEU A 12 16.22 3.90 -2.45
CA LEU A 12 15.80 3.31 -3.73
C LEU A 12 16.15 4.21 -4.92
N GLU A 13 16.28 5.53 -4.70
CA GLU A 13 16.68 6.49 -5.74
C GLU A 13 18.21 6.62 -5.90
N LEU A 14 19.03 6.30 -4.89
CA LEU A 14 20.47 6.67 -4.84
C LEU A 14 21.46 5.63 -5.39
N LYS A 15 21.09 4.36 -5.66
CA LYS A 15 22.06 3.34 -6.09
C LYS A 15 21.96 2.99 -7.59
N ALA A 16 22.89 3.51 -8.37
CA ALA A 16 23.35 3.17 -9.74
C ALA A 16 22.72 3.94 -10.92
N PRO A 17 23.42 4.97 -11.47
CA PRO A 17 22.83 5.86 -12.49
C PRO A 17 22.80 5.32 -13.93
N VAL A 18 23.57 4.33 -14.30
CA VAL A 18 23.69 3.89 -15.71
C VAL A 18 22.76 2.74 -16.05
N PHE A 19 22.60 1.76 -15.21
CA PHE A 19 21.61 0.68 -15.36
C PHE A 19 20.16 1.16 -15.16
N ARG A 20 19.97 2.28 -14.48
CA ARG A 20 18.70 2.87 -14.07
C ARG A 20 17.83 3.35 -15.22
N ARG A 21 18.40 3.91 -16.29
CA ARG A 21 17.59 4.47 -17.41
C ARG A 21 16.93 3.40 -18.27
N ALA A 22 17.65 2.36 -18.65
CA ALA A 22 17.08 1.26 -19.44
C ALA A 22 16.08 0.43 -18.62
N HIS A 23 16.44 0.13 -17.35
CA HIS A 23 15.57 -0.60 -16.44
C HIS A 23 14.27 0.17 -16.12
N HIS A 24 14.35 1.48 -15.90
CA HIS A 24 13.19 2.35 -15.69
C HIS A 24 12.25 2.39 -16.90
N GLY A 25 12.78 2.38 -18.12
CA GLY A 25 11.97 2.34 -19.34
C GLY A 25 11.13 1.06 -19.44
N VAL A 26 11.73 -0.08 -19.17
CA VAL A 26 11.05 -1.39 -19.17
C VAL A 26 9.98 -1.45 -18.06
N GLN A 27 10.28 -0.96 -16.86
CA GLN A 27 9.34 -0.98 -15.75
C GLN A 27 8.14 -0.04 -15.97
N LYS A 28 8.34 1.10 -16.61
CA LYS A 28 7.25 2.00 -17.02
C LYS A 28 6.37 1.36 -18.11
N ALA A 29 6.97 0.67 -19.08
CA ALA A 29 6.21 -0.03 -20.12
C ALA A 29 5.39 -1.19 -19.52
N ARG A 30 5.98 -1.96 -18.61
CA ARG A 30 5.28 -3.00 -17.84
C ARG A 30 4.14 -2.42 -17.02
N GLY A 31 4.36 -1.29 -16.33
CA GLY A 31 3.33 -0.61 -15.56
C GLY A 31 2.14 -0.18 -16.43
N ARG A 32 2.41 0.39 -17.61
CA ARG A 32 1.36 0.75 -18.56
C ARG A 32 0.57 -0.45 -19.07
N LEU A 33 1.22 -1.58 -19.28
CA LEU A 33 0.56 -2.80 -19.75
C LEU A 33 -0.25 -3.46 -18.61
N ALA A 34 0.32 -3.60 -17.42
CA ALA A 34 -0.33 -4.21 -16.27
C ALA A 34 -1.54 -3.40 -15.77
N LEU A 35 -1.48 -2.07 -15.93
CA LEU A 35 -2.53 -1.13 -15.53
C LEU A 35 -3.33 -0.60 -16.75
N ALA A 36 -3.35 -1.35 -17.85
CA ALA A 36 -4.07 -0.95 -19.06
C ALA A 36 -5.57 -0.74 -18.75
N GLY A 37 -6.09 0.40 -19.18
CA GLY A 37 -7.48 0.79 -18.95
C GLY A 37 -7.78 1.36 -17.56
N CYS A 38 -6.76 1.58 -16.73
CA CYS A 38 -6.87 2.34 -15.47
C CYS A 38 -6.53 3.82 -15.68
N ASP A 39 -6.99 4.68 -14.78
CA ASP A 39 -6.58 6.08 -14.72
C ASP A 39 -5.22 6.15 -13.97
N VAL A 40 -4.11 6.27 -14.68
CA VAL A 40 -2.76 6.13 -14.11
C VAL A 40 -1.97 7.42 -14.22
N GLY A 41 -1.49 7.90 -13.09
CA GLY A 41 -0.61 9.06 -12.99
C GLY A 41 0.80 8.82 -13.58
N ALA A 42 1.60 9.88 -13.59
CA ALA A 42 2.95 9.83 -14.12
C ALA A 42 3.90 8.98 -13.28
N ASN A 43 4.88 8.35 -13.93
CA ASN A 43 5.99 7.64 -13.29
C ASN A 43 5.59 6.49 -12.35
N VAL A 44 4.49 5.80 -12.63
CA VAL A 44 4.15 4.54 -11.96
C VAL A 44 5.09 3.43 -12.45
N LEU A 45 5.65 2.68 -11.51
CA LEU A 45 6.60 1.59 -11.78
C LEU A 45 6.01 0.26 -11.31
N VAL A 46 6.11 -0.76 -12.17
CA VAL A 46 5.73 -2.13 -11.81
C VAL A 46 6.96 -3.02 -12.00
N HIS A 47 7.47 -3.55 -10.90
CA HIS A 47 8.54 -4.52 -10.86
C HIS A 47 7.93 -5.91 -10.65
N GLY A 48 8.22 -6.84 -11.55
CA GLY A 48 7.67 -8.19 -11.47
C GLY A 48 6.25 -8.30 -12.01
N GLU A 49 5.48 -9.22 -11.42
CA GLU A 49 4.12 -9.52 -11.86
C GLU A 49 3.09 -8.83 -10.96
N LEU A 50 2.12 -8.19 -11.61
CA LEU A 50 0.93 -7.61 -10.99
C LEU A 50 -0.30 -8.22 -11.66
N GLN A 51 -1.09 -8.94 -10.90
CA GLN A 51 -2.36 -9.50 -11.36
C GLN A 51 -3.48 -8.51 -11.07
N LEU A 52 -4.09 -7.98 -12.13
CA LEU A 52 -5.19 -7.03 -12.03
C LEU A 52 -6.44 -7.57 -12.71
N GLU A 53 -7.41 -8.01 -11.92
CA GLU A 53 -8.75 -8.33 -12.39
C GLU A 53 -9.64 -7.10 -12.26
N ARG A 54 -9.71 -6.29 -13.32
CA ARG A 54 -10.45 -5.02 -13.31
C ARG A 54 -11.81 -5.16 -13.99
N ARG A 55 -12.87 -5.09 -13.21
CA ARG A 55 -14.26 -4.97 -13.69
C ARG A 55 -14.90 -3.64 -13.30
N GLY A 56 -14.29 -2.93 -12.33
CA GLY A 56 -14.65 -1.61 -11.85
C GLY A 56 -13.65 -0.54 -12.27
N ARG A 57 -13.64 0.57 -11.56
CA ARG A 57 -12.73 1.71 -11.79
C ARG A 57 -11.51 1.61 -10.91
N VAL A 58 -10.32 1.81 -11.52
CA VAL A 58 -9.04 1.86 -10.80
C VAL A 58 -8.34 3.16 -11.15
N ILE A 59 -7.99 3.92 -10.12
CA ILE A 59 -7.24 5.17 -10.21
C ILE A 59 -5.94 4.99 -9.44
N VAL A 60 -4.81 5.28 -10.08
CA VAL A 60 -3.48 5.17 -9.48
C VAL A 60 -2.77 6.51 -9.60
N GLY A 61 -2.43 7.11 -8.49
CA GLY A 61 -1.70 8.36 -8.42
C GLY A 61 -0.28 8.26 -8.98
N GLU A 62 0.36 9.40 -9.15
CA GLU A 62 1.73 9.48 -9.67
C GLU A 62 2.76 8.82 -8.74
N ARG A 63 3.86 8.34 -9.33
CA ARG A 63 5.04 7.81 -8.61
C ARG A 63 4.74 6.65 -7.67
N CYS A 64 3.68 5.89 -7.93
CA CYS A 64 3.44 4.65 -7.22
C CYS A 64 4.39 3.55 -7.69
N VAL A 65 4.77 2.67 -6.76
CA VAL A 65 5.69 1.56 -7.02
C VAL A 65 5.04 0.25 -6.56
N PHE A 66 4.93 -0.69 -7.49
CA PHE A 66 4.52 -2.07 -7.21
C PHE A 66 5.75 -2.97 -7.33
N VAL A 67 6.14 -3.62 -6.24
CA VAL A 67 7.34 -4.45 -6.19
C VAL A 67 7.00 -5.89 -6.48
N GLY A 68 7.74 -6.47 -7.40
CA GLY A 68 7.67 -7.90 -7.67
C GLY A 68 8.46 -8.73 -6.66
N GLY A 69 8.09 -10.00 -6.57
CA GLY A 69 8.74 -10.97 -5.70
C GLY A 69 8.35 -12.38 -6.12
N PRO A 70 8.53 -13.37 -5.23
CA PRO A 70 8.22 -14.76 -5.53
C PRO A 70 6.72 -15.00 -5.77
N PHE A 71 5.87 -14.09 -5.28
CA PHE A 71 4.43 -14.14 -5.50
C PHE A 71 3.93 -12.80 -6.04
N PRO A 72 3.05 -12.81 -7.05
CA PRO A 72 2.46 -11.60 -7.61
C PRO A 72 1.60 -10.89 -6.57
N SER A 73 1.51 -9.57 -6.67
CA SER A 73 0.44 -8.84 -6.00
C SER A 73 -0.85 -8.95 -6.83
N ALA A 74 -1.98 -9.14 -6.16
CA ALA A 74 -3.28 -9.36 -6.78
C ALA A 74 -4.27 -8.25 -6.41
N PHE A 75 -4.85 -7.61 -7.41
CA PHE A 75 -5.88 -6.59 -7.24
C PHE A 75 -7.12 -7.04 -8.01
N ARG A 76 -8.22 -7.26 -7.30
CA ARG A 76 -9.51 -7.58 -7.89
C ARG A 76 -10.50 -6.47 -7.61
N VAL A 77 -11.04 -5.85 -8.66
CA VAL A 77 -12.00 -4.75 -8.52
C VAL A 77 -13.29 -5.13 -9.25
N GLU A 78 -14.33 -5.36 -8.48
CA GLU A 78 -15.61 -5.82 -8.99
C GLU A 78 -16.37 -4.75 -9.77
N ARG A 79 -17.41 -5.17 -10.49
CA ARG A 79 -18.24 -4.26 -11.31
C ARG A 79 -18.90 -3.20 -10.44
N GLY A 80 -18.73 -1.94 -10.79
CA GLY A 80 -19.25 -0.79 -10.06
C GLY A 80 -18.40 -0.37 -8.86
N ALA A 81 -17.38 -1.16 -8.49
CA ALA A 81 -16.46 -0.83 -7.42
C ALA A 81 -15.40 0.17 -7.86
N ILE A 82 -14.84 0.89 -6.90
CA ILE A 82 -13.79 1.89 -7.12
C ILE A 82 -12.59 1.60 -6.22
N MET A 83 -11.42 1.50 -6.83
CA MET A 83 -10.14 1.51 -6.13
C MET A 83 -9.39 2.79 -6.45
N GLU A 84 -9.10 3.59 -5.43
CA GLU A 84 -8.33 4.82 -5.57
C GLU A 84 -7.02 4.73 -4.78
N ILE A 85 -5.90 4.92 -5.45
CA ILE A 85 -4.57 4.92 -4.86
C ILE A 85 -3.97 6.31 -5.04
N GLY A 86 -3.67 6.99 -3.95
CA GLY A 86 -3.00 8.28 -3.92
C GLY A 86 -1.58 8.22 -4.47
N ALA A 87 -0.95 9.38 -4.59
CA ALA A 87 0.41 9.49 -5.12
C ALA A 87 1.46 8.92 -4.17
N ARG A 88 2.57 8.41 -4.75
CA ARG A 88 3.77 7.94 -4.02
C ARG A 88 3.50 6.80 -3.05
N CYS A 89 2.58 5.91 -3.39
CA CYS A 89 2.33 4.71 -2.62
C CYS A 89 3.26 3.57 -3.06
N TYR A 90 3.57 2.71 -2.10
CA TYR A 90 4.47 1.57 -2.30
C TYR A 90 3.76 0.27 -1.90
N PHE A 91 3.71 -0.68 -2.82
CA PHE A 91 3.13 -2.01 -2.59
C PHE A 91 4.20 -3.07 -2.76
N ASN A 92 4.45 -3.83 -1.72
CA ASN A 92 5.38 -4.95 -1.78
C ASN A 92 4.69 -6.20 -2.35
N TYR A 93 5.47 -7.22 -2.73
CA TYR A 93 4.99 -8.43 -3.38
C TYR A 93 3.96 -9.21 -2.54
N GLY A 94 3.08 -9.93 -3.21
CA GLY A 94 2.06 -10.76 -2.57
C GLY A 94 0.95 -9.97 -1.85
N ALA A 95 0.88 -8.66 -2.01
CA ALA A 95 -0.23 -7.87 -1.48
C ALA A 95 -1.53 -8.21 -2.24
N SER A 96 -2.63 -8.38 -1.51
CA SER A 96 -3.95 -8.72 -2.06
C SER A 96 -4.98 -7.68 -1.68
N PHE A 97 -5.68 -7.14 -2.70
CA PHE A 97 -6.77 -6.19 -2.52
C PHE A 97 -8.00 -6.71 -3.27
N GLU A 98 -9.11 -6.91 -2.54
CA GLU A 98 -10.38 -7.31 -3.12
C GLU A 98 -11.40 -6.20 -2.88
N VAL A 99 -11.88 -5.58 -3.97
CA VAL A 99 -12.71 -4.36 -3.92
C VAL A 99 -14.11 -4.68 -4.44
N HIS A 100 -15.08 -4.64 -3.53
CA HIS A 100 -16.51 -4.90 -3.82
C HIS A 100 -17.33 -3.62 -3.91
N GLU A 101 -16.90 -2.55 -3.23
CA GLU A 101 -17.51 -1.22 -3.27
C GLU A 101 -16.43 -0.14 -3.41
N SER A 102 -15.61 0.07 -2.39
CA SER A 102 -14.60 1.14 -2.41
C SER A 102 -13.43 0.86 -1.47
N ILE A 103 -12.22 0.89 -2.02
CA ILE A 103 -10.99 1.00 -1.24
C ILE A 103 -10.26 2.26 -1.65
N VAL A 104 -10.04 3.16 -0.68
CA VAL A 104 -9.33 4.43 -0.88
C VAL A 104 -8.01 4.40 -0.12
N VAL A 105 -6.91 4.66 -0.82
CA VAL A 105 -5.57 4.75 -0.24
C VAL A 105 -5.05 6.17 -0.41
N GLY A 106 -4.84 6.86 0.68
CA GLY A 106 -4.24 8.19 0.70
C GLY A 106 -2.78 8.18 0.19
N PRO A 107 -2.20 9.35 -0.03
CA PRO A 107 -0.84 9.44 -0.58
C PRO A 107 0.23 8.98 0.42
N ARG A 108 1.37 8.53 -0.10
CA ARG A 108 2.57 8.10 0.62
C ARG A 108 2.33 6.95 1.59
N CYS A 109 1.39 6.07 1.26
CA CYS A 109 1.18 4.84 2.01
C CYS A 109 2.15 3.75 1.58
N MET A 110 2.52 2.89 2.53
CA MET A 110 3.38 1.75 2.30
C MET A 110 2.71 0.46 2.77
N PHE A 111 2.64 -0.51 1.87
CA PHE A 111 2.11 -1.85 2.15
C PHE A 111 3.23 -2.88 2.06
N GLY A 112 3.46 -3.58 3.15
CA GLY A 112 4.40 -4.68 3.24
C GLY A 112 3.96 -5.88 2.40
N SER A 113 4.85 -6.87 2.28
CA SER A 113 4.51 -8.10 1.58
C SER A 113 3.38 -8.87 2.27
N TYR A 114 2.57 -9.56 1.47
CA TYR A 114 1.43 -10.38 1.93
C TYR A 114 0.37 -9.63 2.75
N VAL A 115 0.28 -8.33 2.64
CA VAL A 115 -0.83 -7.56 3.20
C VAL A 115 -2.12 -7.96 2.49
N ARG A 116 -3.19 -8.16 3.25
CA ARG A 116 -4.52 -8.49 2.72
C ARG A 116 -5.51 -7.42 3.13
N VAL A 117 -6.23 -6.89 2.14
CA VAL A 117 -7.27 -5.87 2.32
C VAL A 117 -8.47 -6.27 1.50
N TRP A 118 -9.63 -6.25 2.08
CA TRP A 118 -10.88 -6.36 1.33
C TRP A 118 -11.95 -5.46 1.96
N ASP A 119 -12.87 -5.02 1.14
CA ASP A 119 -14.08 -4.34 1.57
C ASP A 119 -15.31 -5.21 1.33
N GLU A 120 -16.45 -4.75 1.80
CA GLU A 120 -17.76 -5.29 1.50
C GLU A 120 -18.70 -4.14 1.17
N ARG A 121 -19.86 -4.44 0.56
CA ARG A 121 -20.86 -3.43 0.26
C ARG A 121 -21.41 -2.83 1.55
N GLY A 122 -21.38 -1.49 1.64
CA GLY A 122 -21.73 -0.74 2.85
C GLY A 122 -20.60 -0.69 3.89
N ALA A 123 -19.41 -1.25 3.59
CA ALA A 123 -18.27 -1.30 4.49
C ALA A 123 -16.94 -1.00 3.75
N PRO A 124 -16.80 0.21 3.17
CA PRO A 124 -15.60 0.61 2.45
C PRO A 124 -14.37 0.65 3.38
N VAL A 125 -13.17 0.49 2.79
CA VAL A 125 -11.92 0.60 3.53
C VAL A 125 -11.19 1.88 3.11
N VAL A 126 -10.74 2.65 4.10
CA VAL A 126 -10.08 3.93 3.87
C VAL A 126 -8.74 3.99 4.59
N PHE A 127 -7.69 4.33 3.85
CA PHE A 127 -6.38 4.65 4.40
C PHE A 127 -6.12 6.14 4.24
N GLY A 128 -5.78 6.82 5.31
CA GLY A 128 -5.29 8.19 5.29
C GLY A 128 -3.92 8.30 4.60
N LYS A 129 -3.29 9.44 4.71
CA LYS A 129 -1.93 9.67 4.18
C LYS A 129 -0.86 9.13 5.13
N ASP A 130 0.32 8.81 4.59
CA ASP A 130 1.50 8.41 5.36
C ASP A 130 1.26 7.15 6.23
N VAL A 131 0.36 6.25 5.81
CA VAL A 131 0.06 5.02 6.54
C VAL A 131 1.09 3.94 6.19
N TRP A 132 1.53 3.21 7.20
CA TRP A 132 2.38 2.04 7.02
C TRP A 132 1.67 0.77 7.50
N VAL A 133 1.40 -0.14 6.58
CA VAL A 133 0.86 -1.48 6.86
C VAL A 133 1.99 -2.49 6.68
N ALA A 134 2.42 -3.11 7.76
CA ALA A 134 3.57 -4.01 7.73
C ALA A 134 3.21 -5.41 7.19
N HIS A 135 4.24 -6.25 7.03
CA HIS A 135 4.15 -7.59 6.45
C HIS A 135 3.01 -8.44 7.02
N GLY A 136 2.24 -9.08 6.15
CA GLY A 136 1.23 -10.07 6.53
C GLY A 136 0.04 -9.51 7.33
N ALA A 137 -0.08 -8.21 7.44
CA ALA A 137 -1.23 -7.59 8.12
C ALA A 137 -2.52 -7.79 7.31
N VAL A 138 -3.63 -7.87 8.02
CA VAL A 138 -4.97 -8.12 7.47
C VAL A 138 -5.89 -6.98 7.88
N ILE A 139 -6.55 -6.36 6.91
CA ILE A 139 -7.47 -5.24 7.14
C ILE A 139 -8.87 -5.68 6.72
N HIS A 140 -9.80 -5.62 7.67
CA HIS A 140 -11.18 -6.02 7.48
C HIS A 140 -12.04 -4.92 6.84
N PRO A 141 -13.21 -5.28 6.29
CA PRO A 141 -14.18 -4.35 5.74
C PRO A 141 -14.61 -3.27 6.75
N GLY A 142 -14.91 -2.08 6.24
CA GLY A 142 -15.41 -0.95 7.02
C GLY A 142 -14.35 -0.22 7.85
N VAL A 143 -13.10 -0.65 7.81
CA VAL A 143 -12.03 -0.06 8.62
C VAL A 143 -11.48 1.22 8.00
N THR A 144 -11.35 2.26 8.82
CA THR A 144 -10.60 3.48 8.50
C THR A 144 -9.27 3.50 9.24
N ILE A 145 -8.18 3.61 8.49
CA ILE A 145 -6.81 3.77 9.04
C ILE A 145 -6.42 5.24 8.90
N GLY A 146 -6.27 5.93 10.02
CA GLY A 146 -5.99 7.37 10.07
C GLY A 146 -4.58 7.73 9.62
N ASP A 147 -4.37 9.02 9.34
CA ASP A 147 -3.12 9.60 8.87
C ASP A 147 -1.91 9.20 9.74
N GLY A 148 -0.84 8.74 9.13
CA GLY A 148 0.40 8.40 9.83
C GLY A 148 0.28 7.22 10.79
N ALA A 149 -0.81 6.46 10.74
CA ALA A 149 -0.96 5.25 11.54
C ALA A 149 -0.04 4.13 11.03
N VAL A 150 0.29 3.23 11.93
CA VAL A 150 1.11 2.05 11.62
C VAL A 150 0.34 0.80 12.02
N VAL A 151 0.28 -0.16 11.11
CA VAL A 151 -0.23 -1.50 11.39
C VAL A 151 0.96 -2.45 11.46
N SER A 152 1.16 -3.07 12.61
CA SER A 152 2.28 -3.99 12.85
C SER A 152 2.15 -5.28 12.03
N ALA A 153 3.27 -5.95 11.83
CA ALA A 153 3.31 -7.19 11.05
C ALA A 153 2.39 -8.27 11.66
N GLY A 154 1.67 -8.99 10.79
CA GLY A 154 0.75 -10.05 11.19
C GLY A 154 -0.48 -9.59 11.98
N SER A 155 -0.72 -8.28 12.11
CA SER A 155 -1.88 -7.77 12.84
C SER A 155 -3.17 -7.93 12.03
N VAL A 156 -4.27 -8.17 12.72
CA VAL A 156 -5.61 -8.27 12.14
C VAL A 156 -6.45 -7.10 12.65
N VAL A 157 -6.71 -6.14 11.76
CA VAL A 157 -7.42 -4.91 12.09
C VAL A 157 -8.91 -5.06 11.74
N THR A 158 -9.74 -5.00 12.76
CA THR A 158 -11.21 -5.15 12.66
C THR A 158 -11.97 -3.89 13.08
N HIS A 159 -11.26 -2.84 13.50
CA HIS A 159 -11.81 -1.56 13.93
C HIS A 159 -10.89 -0.43 13.47
N ASP A 160 -11.44 0.78 13.43
CA ASP A 160 -10.70 1.97 13.00
C ASP A 160 -9.42 2.18 13.79
N VAL A 161 -8.38 2.62 13.10
CA VAL A 161 -7.09 2.99 13.69
C VAL A 161 -6.97 4.52 13.65
N PRO A 162 -7.00 5.21 14.79
CA PRO A 162 -6.85 6.66 14.80
C PRO A 162 -5.50 7.12 14.24
N ALA A 163 -5.46 8.37 13.78
CA ALA A 163 -4.25 8.96 13.22
C ALA A 163 -3.06 8.88 14.19
N GLY A 164 -1.89 8.51 13.69
CA GLY A 164 -0.66 8.41 14.45
C GLY A 164 -0.61 7.29 15.50
N MET A 165 -1.57 6.37 15.48
CA MET A 165 -1.57 5.21 16.37
C MET A 165 -0.87 4.00 15.74
N LEU A 166 -0.45 3.07 16.60
CA LEU A 166 0.04 1.76 16.24
C LEU A 166 -1.05 0.73 16.54
N ALA A 167 -1.44 -0.03 15.51
CA ALA A 167 -2.31 -1.20 15.65
C ALA A 167 -1.44 -2.47 15.69
N ILE A 168 -1.58 -3.28 16.75
CA ILE A 168 -0.75 -4.48 16.95
C ILE A 168 -1.57 -5.64 17.50
N GLY A 169 -1.38 -6.84 16.95
CA GLY A 169 -1.95 -8.11 17.42
C GLY A 169 -3.11 -8.62 16.58
N ASN A 170 -3.69 -9.74 17.00
CA ASN A 170 -4.86 -10.38 16.40
C ASN A 170 -5.88 -10.76 17.49
N PRO A 171 -7.01 -10.06 17.61
CA PRO A 171 -7.34 -8.81 16.94
C PRO A 171 -6.43 -7.65 17.37
N ALA A 172 -6.23 -6.67 16.50
CA ALA A 172 -5.33 -5.56 16.74
C ALA A 172 -5.82 -4.65 17.88
N ARG A 173 -4.90 -4.26 18.76
CA ARG A 173 -5.11 -3.26 19.79
C ARG A 173 -4.34 -1.99 19.45
N MET A 174 -4.91 -0.84 19.81
CA MET A 174 -4.33 0.46 19.51
C MET A 174 -3.36 0.87 20.63
N MET A 175 -2.16 1.30 20.23
CA MET A 175 -1.13 1.80 21.13
C MET A 175 -0.60 3.15 20.62
N SER A 176 -0.19 4.02 21.52
CA SER A 176 0.50 5.25 21.15
C SER A 176 1.88 4.92 20.58
N GLN A 177 2.22 5.47 19.42
CA GLN A 177 3.56 5.30 18.83
C GLN A 177 4.69 5.87 19.71
N ARG A 178 4.37 6.80 20.62
CA ARG A 178 5.36 7.39 21.55
C ARG A 178 5.90 6.39 22.57
N LEU A 179 5.14 5.35 22.90
CA LEU A 179 5.58 4.30 23.82
C LEU A 179 6.64 3.37 23.23
N CYS A 180 6.73 3.30 21.89
CA CYS A 180 7.71 2.44 21.21
C CYS A 180 9.08 3.11 21.01
N THR A 181 9.19 4.42 21.25
CA THR A 181 10.44 5.18 21.15
C THR A 181 11.13 5.46 22.49
N GLY A 182 10.50 5.08 23.58
CA GLY A 182 10.96 5.33 24.96
C GLY A 182 11.75 4.17 25.56
N GLY A 183 12.83 3.74 24.92
CA GLY A 183 13.64 2.64 25.46
C GLY A 183 15.06 2.56 24.90
N ALA A 184 15.76 3.69 24.82
CA ALA A 184 17.20 3.67 24.57
C ALA A 184 17.86 4.91 25.21
N HIS A 185 17.86 4.94 26.52
CA HIS A 185 18.85 5.67 27.30
C HIS A 185 19.41 4.68 28.32
N VAL A 186 20.45 3.96 27.95
CA VAL A 186 21.52 3.47 28.81
C VAL A 186 22.82 3.65 28.03
#